data_3fa0e6dfe1d2740457dd877e67bedb56
#
_entry.id   3fa0e6dfe1d2740457dd877e67bedb56
#
_cell.length_a   1.000
_cell.length_b   1.000
_cell.length_c   1.000
_cell.angle_alpha   90.00
_cell.angle_beta   90.00
_cell.angle_gamma   90.00
#
_symmetry.space_group_name_H-M   'P 1'
#
loop_
_entity.id
_entity.type
_entity.pdbx_description
1 polymer ?
#
loop_
_entity_poly.entity_id
_entity_poly.type
_entity_poly.pdbx_seq_one_letter_code
_entity_poly.pdbx_strand_id
1 'polypeptide(L)'
;MMWDDVFNSLWDEIMKERMNKDMKLEYKFYEKNLAPKWLEGDYDLHIEGNRMTMTSNDGKKVEARCHPDDDWRLQVGIDELKERMAEAKKPREIKVGDIVKVKTSQQCNTMDATSFFKENNIPVEHIVCAVQASSGMGCPSIYNKYQVLYVGNLSAKSDKKCALIKSNITAYEYVVDYDNLELVE
;
A
#
# COMPACT_ATOMS: atom_id res chain seq x y z
N MET A 1 -11.08 -35.21 -15.14
CA MET A 1 -10.99 -34.18 -16.16
C MET A 1 -10.75 -32.89 -15.37
N MET A 2 -9.55 -32.40 -15.42
CA MET A 2 -9.20 -31.23 -14.59
C MET A 2 -9.71 -29.96 -15.27
N TRP A 3 -10.20 -29.02 -14.50
CA TRP A 3 -10.72 -27.74 -14.98
C TRP A 3 -9.68 -26.96 -15.78
N ASP A 4 -8.39 -27.22 -15.52
CA ASP A 4 -7.26 -26.64 -16.25
C ASP A 4 -7.27 -27.03 -17.74
N ASP A 5 -7.66 -28.28 -18.06
CA ASP A 5 -7.73 -28.75 -19.44
C ASP A 5 -8.90 -28.13 -20.20
N VAL A 6 -10.02 -27.91 -19.51
CA VAL A 6 -11.21 -27.27 -20.10
C VAL A 6 -10.93 -25.77 -20.32
N PHE A 7 -10.28 -25.14 -19.38
CA PHE A 7 -9.94 -23.72 -19.47
C PHE A 7 -8.90 -23.47 -20.54
N ASN A 8 -7.85 -24.27 -20.61
CA ASN A 8 -6.82 -24.17 -21.64
C ASN A 8 -7.40 -24.46 -23.04
N SER A 9 -8.30 -25.44 -23.17
CA SER A 9 -8.99 -25.73 -24.43
C SER A 9 -9.88 -24.57 -24.87
N LEU A 10 -10.67 -24.01 -23.96
CA LEU A 10 -11.51 -22.84 -24.22
C LEU A 10 -10.66 -21.62 -24.58
N TRP A 11 -9.54 -21.46 -23.90
CA TRP A 11 -8.59 -20.36 -24.17
C TRP A 11 -7.93 -20.51 -25.53
N ASP A 12 -7.49 -21.69 -25.89
CA ASP A 12 -6.92 -21.97 -27.22
C ASP A 12 -7.94 -21.71 -28.34
N GLU A 13 -9.20 -21.99 -28.12
CA GLU A 13 -10.29 -21.69 -29.05
C GLU A 13 -10.53 -20.20 -29.18
N ILE A 14 -10.60 -19.49 -28.07
CA ILE A 14 -10.67 -18.03 -28.00
C ILE A 14 -9.46 -17.37 -28.66
N MET A 15 -8.27 -17.92 -28.47
CA MET A 15 -7.04 -17.37 -29.06
C MET A 15 -6.97 -17.65 -30.58
N LYS A 16 -7.54 -18.73 -31.06
CA LYS A 16 -7.70 -18.98 -32.50
C LYS A 16 -8.64 -18.01 -33.19
N GLU A 17 -9.70 -17.59 -32.50
CA GLU A 17 -10.63 -16.58 -32.98
C GLU A 17 -10.14 -15.13 -32.83
N ARG A 18 -9.03 -14.93 -32.14
CA ARG A 18 -8.44 -13.65 -31.75
C ARG A 18 -7.99 -12.72 -32.89
N MET A 19 -8.00 -13.18 -34.11
CA MET A 19 -7.71 -12.31 -35.29
C MET A 19 -8.75 -11.19 -35.47
N ASN A 20 -9.84 -11.23 -34.69
CA ASN A 20 -10.84 -10.15 -34.65
C ASN A 20 -10.53 -9.18 -33.50
N LYS A 21 -10.05 -7.97 -33.85
CA LYS A 21 -9.59 -6.91 -32.95
C LYS A 21 -10.63 -6.39 -31.94
N ASP A 22 -11.89 -6.84 -32.05
CA ASP A 22 -13.03 -6.30 -31.31
C ASP A 22 -13.56 -7.24 -30.21
N MET A 23 -12.88 -8.35 -29.93
CA MET A 23 -13.36 -9.29 -28.92
C MET A 23 -13.07 -8.79 -27.52
N LYS A 24 -14.14 -8.60 -26.75
CA LYS A 24 -14.14 -8.19 -25.36
C LYS A 24 -14.49 -9.38 -24.49
N LEU A 25 -13.60 -9.74 -23.56
CA LEU A 25 -13.80 -10.83 -22.63
C LEU A 25 -13.88 -10.28 -21.20
N GLU A 26 -14.95 -10.58 -20.51
CA GLU A 26 -15.15 -10.21 -19.11
C GLU A 26 -15.24 -11.51 -18.29
N TYR A 27 -14.32 -11.69 -17.35
CA TYR A 27 -14.34 -12.80 -16.39
C TYR A 27 -14.54 -12.25 -14.98
N LYS A 28 -15.57 -12.79 -14.31
CA LYS A 28 -15.81 -12.55 -12.89
C LYS A 28 -15.51 -13.81 -12.12
N PHE A 29 -14.46 -13.78 -11.33
CA PHE A 29 -14.08 -14.91 -10.49
C PHE A 29 -14.46 -14.58 -9.04
N TYR A 30 -15.40 -15.35 -8.50
CA TYR A 30 -15.83 -15.26 -7.11
C TYR A 30 -15.16 -16.32 -6.26
N GLU A 31 -14.77 -15.92 -5.04
CA GLU A 31 -14.18 -16.83 -4.08
C GLU A 31 -15.03 -18.09 -3.88
N LYS A 32 -14.40 -19.18 -3.89
CA LYS A 32 -14.65 -20.46 -3.23
C LYS A 32 -14.85 -21.69 -4.08
N ASN A 33 -15.37 -21.68 -5.30
CA ASN A 33 -15.63 -22.99 -5.93
C ASN A 33 -15.39 -23.11 -7.44
N LEU A 34 -15.04 -22.05 -8.13
CA LEU A 34 -14.94 -22.06 -9.60
C LEU A 34 -13.69 -21.39 -10.17
N ALA A 35 -12.93 -20.67 -9.36
CA ALA A 35 -11.69 -20.06 -9.83
C ALA A 35 -10.58 -21.11 -9.94
N PRO A 36 -9.79 -21.10 -11.01
CA PRO A 36 -8.56 -21.88 -11.06
C PRO A 36 -7.70 -21.58 -9.83
N LYS A 37 -7.00 -22.58 -9.29
CA LYS A 37 -6.16 -22.44 -8.08
C LYS A 37 -5.14 -21.30 -8.13
N TRP A 38 -4.83 -20.80 -9.32
CA TRP A 38 -3.91 -19.70 -9.54
C TRP A 38 -4.56 -18.31 -9.45
N LEU A 39 -5.90 -18.24 -9.36
CA LEU A 39 -6.61 -16.99 -9.14
C LEU A 39 -7.22 -17.02 -7.72
N GLU A 40 -6.39 -16.79 -6.71
CA GLU A 40 -6.85 -16.61 -5.33
C GLU A 40 -7.26 -15.15 -5.12
N GLY A 41 -8.51 -14.95 -4.71
CA GLY A 41 -9.09 -13.65 -4.39
C GLY A 41 -10.23 -13.21 -5.33
N ASP A 42 -11.03 -12.27 -4.87
CA ASP A 42 -12.11 -11.68 -5.64
C ASP A 42 -11.56 -10.57 -6.54
N TYR A 43 -11.45 -10.87 -7.82
CA TYR A 43 -10.99 -9.91 -8.83
C TYR A 43 -11.90 -10.00 -10.07
N ASP A 44 -12.20 -8.85 -10.65
CA ASP A 44 -12.74 -8.78 -12.01
C ASP A 44 -11.56 -8.69 -12.98
N LEU A 45 -11.48 -9.62 -13.93
CA LEU A 45 -10.49 -9.62 -14.99
C LEU A 45 -11.16 -9.26 -16.31
N HIS A 46 -10.64 -8.22 -16.95
CA HIS A 46 -11.10 -7.74 -18.26
C HIS A 46 -9.97 -7.82 -19.26
N ILE A 47 -10.23 -8.42 -20.43
CA ILE A 47 -9.25 -8.58 -21.50
C ILE A 47 -9.80 -7.94 -22.77
N GLU A 48 -9.02 -7.02 -23.34
CA GLU A 48 -9.33 -6.32 -24.57
C GLU A 48 -8.10 -6.25 -25.47
N GLY A 49 -8.12 -6.96 -26.56
CA GLY A 49 -6.94 -7.06 -27.45
C GLY A 49 -5.70 -7.58 -26.72
N ASN A 50 -4.66 -6.77 -26.67
CA ASN A 50 -3.41 -7.08 -25.96
C ASN A 50 -3.33 -6.51 -24.54
N ARG A 51 -4.45 -6.01 -24.00
CA ARG A 51 -4.53 -5.41 -22.66
C ARG A 51 -5.30 -6.32 -21.73
N MET A 52 -4.78 -6.51 -20.54
CA MET A 52 -5.46 -7.12 -19.41
C MET A 52 -5.62 -6.10 -18.30
N THR A 53 -6.80 -6.05 -17.70
CA THR A 53 -7.09 -5.18 -16.54
C THR A 53 -7.64 -6.04 -15.43
N MET A 54 -7.05 -5.95 -14.25
CA MET A 54 -7.56 -6.60 -13.04
C MET A 54 -8.09 -5.53 -12.08
N THR A 55 -9.31 -5.71 -11.59
CA THR A 55 -9.94 -4.81 -10.62
C THR A 55 -10.25 -5.60 -9.36
N SER A 56 -9.79 -5.13 -8.22
CA SER A 56 -10.12 -5.71 -6.90
C SER A 56 -11.45 -5.17 -6.36
N ASN A 57 -12.02 -5.85 -5.36
CA ASN A 57 -13.31 -5.47 -4.75
C ASN A 57 -13.29 -4.08 -4.11
N ASP A 58 -12.10 -3.59 -3.68
CA ASP A 58 -11.90 -2.23 -3.18
C ASP A 58 -11.75 -1.18 -4.30
N GLY A 59 -11.96 -1.58 -5.56
CA GLY A 59 -11.96 -0.71 -6.73
C GLY A 59 -10.58 -0.35 -7.29
N LYS A 60 -9.50 -0.91 -6.74
CA LYS A 60 -8.16 -0.72 -7.30
C LYS A 60 -8.03 -1.44 -8.62
N LYS A 61 -7.41 -0.77 -9.61
CA LYS A 61 -7.19 -1.30 -10.96
C LYS A 61 -5.71 -1.35 -11.29
N VAL A 62 -5.31 -2.44 -11.93
CA VAL A 62 -3.97 -2.61 -12.50
C VAL A 62 -4.08 -3.12 -13.93
N GLU A 63 -3.14 -2.74 -14.78
CA GLU A 63 -3.10 -3.14 -16.18
C GLU A 63 -1.79 -3.86 -16.52
N ALA A 64 -1.87 -4.84 -17.40
CA ALA A 64 -0.75 -5.43 -18.13
C ALA A 64 -1.02 -5.40 -19.62
N ARG A 65 0.04 -5.25 -20.42
CA ARG A 65 -0.04 -5.27 -21.89
C ARG A 65 0.98 -6.25 -22.44
N CYS A 66 0.54 -7.11 -23.33
CA CYS A 66 1.46 -7.95 -24.09
C CYS A 66 2.15 -7.10 -25.15
N HIS A 67 3.47 -7.23 -25.28
CA HIS A 67 4.19 -6.62 -26.37
C HIS A 67 3.76 -7.27 -27.70
N PRO A 68 3.67 -6.54 -28.83
CA PRO A 68 3.25 -7.11 -30.11
C PRO A 68 4.09 -8.30 -30.58
N ASP A 69 5.37 -8.33 -30.22
CA ASP A 69 6.31 -9.37 -30.60
C ASP A 69 6.38 -10.54 -29.61
N ASP A 70 5.64 -10.46 -28.48
CA ASP A 70 5.61 -11.51 -27.47
C ASP A 70 4.46 -12.50 -27.72
N ASP A 71 4.72 -13.77 -27.46
CA ASP A 71 3.66 -14.77 -27.38
C ASP A 71 2.75 -14.43 -26.19
N TRP A 72 1.46 -14.23 -26.49
CA TRP A 72 0.48 -13.99 -25.44
C TRP A 72 0.29 -15.25 -24.60
N ARG A 73 0.59 -15.12 -23.31
CA ARG A 73 0.35 -16.17 -22.32
C ARG A 73 -0.52 -15.62 -21.18
N LEU A 74 -1.74 -16.10 -21.10
CA LEU A 74 -2.72 -15.65 -20.11
C LEU A 74 -2.15 -15.74 -18.69
N GLN A 75 -1.50 -16.86 -18.35
CA GLN A 75 -0.93 -17.09 -17.03
C GLN A 75 0.11 -16.00 -16.68
N VAL A 76 1.02 -15.69 -17.60
CA VAL A 76 2.06 -14.68 -17.39
C VAL A 76 1.43 -13.30 -17.15
N GLY A 77 0.40 -12.94 -17.93
CA GLY A 77 -0.29 -11.67 -17.73
C GLY A 77 -1.03 -11.58 -16.39
N ILE A 78 -1.62 -12.67 -15.94
CA ILE A 78 -2.29 -12.75 -14.62
C ILE A 78 -1.28 -12.66 -13.48
N ASP A 79 -0.15 -13.36 -13.57
CA ASP A 79 0.88 -13.32 -12.53
C ASP A 79 1.45 -11.90 -12.39
N GLU A 80 1.71 -11.23 -13.50
CA GLU A 80 2.12 -9.83 -13.50
C GLU A 80 1.07 -8.89 -12.90
N LEU A 81 -0.21 -9.09 -13.23
CA LEU A 81 -1.30 -8.31 -12.64
C LEU A 81 -1.43 -8.53 -11.13
N LYS A 82 -1.22 -9.77 -10.65
CA LYS A 82 -1.20 -10.08 -9.22
C LYS A 82 -0.07 -9.36 -8.49
N GLU A 83 1.13 -9.35 -9.06
CA GLU A 83 2.27 -8.62 -8.49
C GLU A 83 1.97 -7.12 -8.42
N ARG A 84 1.50 -6.52 -9.51
CA ARG A 84 1.11 -5.11 -9.56
C ARG A 84 0.00 -4.79 -8.58
N MET A 85 -0.99 -5.68 -8.42
CA MET A 85 -2.06 -5.51 -7.46
C MET A 85 -1.55 -5.59 -6.02
N ALA A 86 -0.64 -6.52 -5.72
CA ALA A 86 0.01 -6.62 -4.43
C ALA A 86 0.80 -5.34 -4.10
N GLU A 87 1.51 -4.78 -5.08
CA GLU A 87 2.20 -3.50 -4.92
C GLU A 87 1.22 -2.32 -4.72
N ALA A 88 0.15 -2.26 -5.51
CA ALA A 88 -0.89 -1.24 -5.37
C ALA A 88 -1.62 -1.32 -4.03
N LYS A 89 -1.69 -2.50 -3.41
CA LYS A 89 -2.26 -2.71 -2.07
C LYS A 89 -1.29 -2.41 -0.93
N LYS A 90 0.01 -2.29 -1.21
CA LYS A 90 0.95 -1.86 -0.16
C LYS A 90 0.55 -0.48 0.36
N PRO A 91 0.50 -0.30 1.67
CA PRO A 91 0.26 1.02 2.23
C PRO A 91 1.31 1.99 1.69
N ARG A 92 0.86 3.14 1.21
CA ARG A 92 1.78 4.20 0.80
C ARG A 92 2.68 4.55 1.97
N GLU A 93 3.98 4.66 1.72
CA GLU A 93 4.93 5.11 2.74
C GLU A 93 4.59 6.55 3.17
N ILE A 94 4.53 6.75 4.47
CA ILE A 94 4.28 8.07 5.08
C ILE A 94 5.53 8.94 4.88
N LYS A 95 5.33 10.16 4.40
CA LYS A 95 6.39 11.14 4.10
C LYS A 95 6.20 12.42 4.88
N VAL A 96 7.27 13.20 4.95
CA VAL A 96 7.20 14.58 5.48
C VAL A 96 6.16 15.39 4.72
N GLY A 97 5.31 16.09 5.46
CA GLY A 97 4.19 16.87 4.94
C GLY A 97 2.85 16.13 4.90
N ASP A 98 2.84 14.80 5.00
CA ASP A 98 1.60 14.02 5.02
C ASP A 98 0.77 14.33 6.27
N ILE A 99 -0.55 14.18 6.12
CA ILE A 99 -1.49 14.24 7.23
C ILE A 99 -1.78 12.84 7.71
N VAL A 100 -1.62 12.61 9.01
CA VAL A 100 -1.76 11.30 9.64
C VAL A 100 -2.66 11.35 10.87
N LYS A 101 -3.14 10.19 11.28
CA LYS A 101 -3.69 9.92 12.62
C LYS A 101 -2.79 8.94 13.35
N VAL A 102 -2.86 8.94 14.68
CA VAL A 102 -2.23 7.90 15.49
C VAL A 102 -3.24 6.80 15.79
N LYS A 103 -2.80 5.55 15.65
CA LYS A 103 -3.62 4.36 15.99
C LYS A 103 -3.82 4.22 17.49
N THR A 104 -2.81 4.60 18.26
CA THR A 104 -2.83 4.58 19.73
C THR A 104 -2.28 5.88 20.29
N SER A 105 -2.76 6.28 21.48
CA SER A 105 -2.29 7.49 22.18
C SER A 105 -0.91 7.27 22.84
N GLN A 106 0.01 6.65 22.14
CA GLN A 106 1.37 6.39 22.61
C GLN A 106 2.38 7.29 21.89
N GLN A 107 3.31 7.80 22.65
CA GLN A 107 4.48 8.51 22.15
C GLN A 107 5.75 7.81 22.61
N CYS A 108 6.86 8.08 21.95
CA CYS A 108 8.16 7.60 22.37
C CYS A 108 8.54 8.18 23.73
N ASN A 109 9.25 7.41 24.54
CA ASN A 109 9.80 7.92 25.79
C ASN A 109 10.87 9.00 25.51
N THR A 110 11.25 9.74 26.55
CA THR A 110 12.19 10.86 26.41
C THR A 110 13.56 10.42 25.88
N MET A 111 14.05 9.23 26.24
CA MET A 111 15.34 8.72 25.74
C MET A 111 15.28 8.43 24.25
N ASP A 112 14.22 7.75 23.80
CA ASP A 112 14.00 7.44 22.40
C ASP A 112 13.84 8.72 21.58
N ALA A 113 13.03 9.66 22.06
CA ALA A 113 12.85 10.95 21.41
C ALA A 113 14.17 11.72 21.27
N THR A 114 15.00 11.73 22.34
CA THR A 114 16.31 12.39 22.30
C THR A 114 17.25 11.73 21.28
N SER A 115 17.24 10.39 21.23
CA SER A 115 18.04 9.64 20.25
C SER A 115 17.59 9.93 18.82
N PHE A 116 16.28 9.97 18.58
CA PHE A 116 15.69 10.30 17.29
C PHE A 116 16.07 11.72 16.82
N PHE A 117 16.00 12.71 17.71
CA PHE A 117 16.39 14.09 17.37
C PHE A 117 17.86 14.21 16.99
N LYS A 118 18.73 13.55 17.75
CA LYS A 118 20.17 13.56 17.50
C LYS A 118 20.52 12.88 16.18
N GLU A 119 19.94 11.72 15.91
CA GLU A 119 20.21 10.92 14.72
C GLU A 119 19.77 11.65 13.44
N ASN A 120 18.63 12.34 13.49
CA ASN A 120 18.03 12.96 12.32
C ASN A 120 18.36 14.47 12.22
N ASN A 121 19.27 15.00 13.05
CA ASN A 121 19.67 16.43 13.07
C ASN A 121 18.48 17.40 13.16
N ILE A 122 17.47 17.06 13.96
CA ILE A 122 16.25 17.86 14.06
C ILE A 122 16.52 19.15 14.83
N PRO A 123 16.06 20.32 14.36
CA PRO A 123 16.29 21.62 14.99
C PRO A 123 15.81 21.69 16.45
N VAL A 124 16.53 22.47 17.27
CA VAL A 124 16.29 22.56 18.74
C VAL A 124 14.89 23.03 19.09
N GLU A 125 14.29 23.88 18.27
CA GLU A 125 12.91 24.35 18.48
C GLU A 125 11.89 23.20 18.55
N HIS A 126 12.05 22.19 17.73
CA HIS A 126 11.18 21.00 17.75
C HIS A 126 11.43 20.14 18.99
N ILE A 127 12.70 20.06 19.43
CA ILE A 127 13.06 19.31 20.63
C ILE A 127 12.33 19.86 21.84
N VAL A 128 12.32 21.20 22.00
CA VAL A 128 11.65 21.86 23.12
C VAL A 128 10.15 21.55 23.13
N CYS A 129 9.48 21.67 21.98
CA CYS A 129 8.04 21.39 21.86
C CYS A 129 7.71 19.92 22.20
N ALA A 130 8.49 18.96 21.72
CA ALA A 130 8.23 17.55 21.96
C ALA A 130 8.59 17.12 23.39
N VAL A 131 9.62 17.68 24.01
CA VAL A 131 9.97 17.42 25.42
C VAL A 131 8.91 18.00 26.35
N GLN A 132 8.37 19.17 26.06
CA GLN A 132 7.24 19.72 26.83
C GLN A 132 6.01 18.80 26.74
N ALA A 133 5.70 18.26 25.57
CA ALA A 133 4.62 17.30 25.41
C ALA A 133 4.89 16.01 26.21
N SER A 134 6.13 15.49 26.22
CA SER A 134 6.50 14.26 26.92
C SER A 134 6.58 14.42 28.45
N SER A 135 6.76 15.61 28.96
CA SER A 135 6.88 15.89 30.41
C SER A 135 5.55 16.01 31.16
N GLY A 136 4.45 15.53 30.60
CA GLY A 136 3.15 15.41 31.30
C GLY A 136 2.02 16.25 30.74
N MET A 137 2.20 16.90 29.61
CA MET A 137 1.19 17.76 28.98
C MET A 137 0.30 17.04 27.97
N GLY A 138 0.37 15.73 27.87
CA GLY A 138 -0.56 14.90 27.12
C GLY A 138 0.09 14.04 26.04
N CYS A 139 -0.57 12.93 25.76
CA CYS A 139 -0.23 12.04 24.62
C CYS A 139 -0.98 12.50 23.37
N PRO A 140 -0.53 12.11 22.16
CA PRO A 140 -1.25 12.38 20.94
C PRO A 140 -2.64 11.70 20.99
N SER A 141 -3.68 12.43 20.63
CA SER A 141 -5.05 11.93 20.61
C SER A 141 -5.34 11.16 19.31
N ILE A 142 -5.96 9.99 19.42
CA ILE A 142 -6.41 9.20 18.26
C ILE A 142 -7.47 9.90 17.41
N TYR A 143 -8.12 10.93 17.93
CA TYR A 143 -9.16 11.69 17.23
C TYR A 143 -8.64 12.86 16.43
N ASN A 144 -7.36 13.23 16.64
CA ASN A 144 -6.78 14.40 16.00
C ASN A 144 -6.02 14.01 14.74
N LYS A 145 -5.86 14.99 13.85
CA LYS A 145 -4.98 14.90 12.68
C LYS A 145 -3.66 15.60 13.00
N TYR A 146 -2.59 15.08 12.44
CA TYR A 146 -1.23 15.57 12.64
C TYR A 146 -0.53 15.71 11.30
N GLN A 147 0.30 16.72 11.17
CA GLN A 147 1.22 16.85 10.05
C GLN A 147 2.55 16.16 10.40
N VAL A 148 3.08 15.38 9.50
CA VAL A 148 4.40 14.77 9.64
C VAL A 148 5.47 15.80 9.33
N LEU A 149 6.32 16.10 10.30
CA LEU A 149 7.43 17.04 10.17
C LEU A 149 8.74 16.35 9.80
N TYR A 150 9.02 15.18 10.40
CA TYR A 150 10.22 14.39 10.14
C TYR A 150 9.89 12.91 10.21
N VAL A 151 10.59 12.12 9.40
CA VAL A 151 10.58 10.65 9.44
C VAL A 151 12.01 10.18 9.38
N GLY A 152 12.40 9.24 10.24
CA GLY A 152 13.74 8.69 10.23
C GLY A 152 13.91 7.54 11.20
N ASN A 153 15.12 7.02 11.29
CA ASN A 153 15.43 5.96 12.23
C ASN A 153 15.57 6.50 13.65
N LEU A 154 15.18 5.69 14.61
CA LEU A 154 15.33 6.02 16.03
C LEU A 154 16.80 6.26 16.41
N SER A 155 17.71 5.47 15.85
CA SER A 155 19.15 5.61 16.01
C SER A 155 19.88 4.89 14.88
N ALA A 156 21.18 5.18 14.67
CA ALA A 156 22.04 4.54 13.67
C ALA A 156 22.12 3.01 13.79
N LYS A 157 21.78 2.46 14.96
CA LYS A 157 21.85 1.02 15.26
C LYS A 157 20.48 0.35 15.30
N SER A 158 19.41 1.07 14.99
CA SER A 158 18.05 0.57 15.10
C SER A 158 17.33 0.71 13.77
N ASP A 159 16.71 -0.37 13.29
CA ASP A 159 15.80 -0.36 12.12
C ASP A 159 14.43 0.22 12.48
N LYS A 160 14.21 0.55 13.76
CA LYS A 160 12.97 1.15 14.22
C LYS A 160 12.84 2.57 13.67
N LYS A 161 11.81 2.82 12.89
CA LYS A 161 11.47 4.15 12.39
C LYS A 161 10.57 4.89 13.37
N CYS A 162 10.81 6.19 13.47
CA CYS A 162 9.95 7.13 14.20
C CYS A 162 9.59 8.31 13.32
N ALA A 163 8.56 9.05 13.74
CA ALA A 163 8.17 10.29 13.11
C ALA A 163 7.94 11.38 14.16
N LEU A 164 8.34 12.60 13.83
CA LEU A 164 7.91 13.80 14.54
C LEU A 164 6.64 14.31 13.87
N ILE A 165 5.57 14.39 14.64
CA ILE A 165 4.27 14.85 14.18
C ILE A 165 3.83 16.09 14.96
N LYS A 166 3.13 17.01 14.29
CA LYS A 166 2.59 18.25 14.86
C LYS A 166 1.08 18.24 14.81
N SER A 167 0.46 18.58 15.92
CA SER A 167 -0.99 18.72 15.98
C SER A 167 -1.48 19.88 15.12
N ASN A 168 -2.53 19.65 14.34
CA ASN A 168 -3.20 20.71 13.56
C ASN A 168 -4.07 21.64 14.44
N ILE A 169 -4.32 21.26 15.70
CA ILE A 169 -5.19 22.00 16.62
C ILE A 169 -4.37 22.75 17.67
N THR A 170 -3.25 22.16 18.09
CA THR A 170 -2.37 22.70 19.13
C THR A 170 -0.97 22.88 18.59
N ALA A 171 -0.13 23.63 19.32
CA ALA A 171 1.29 23.78 18.95
C ALA A 171 2.15 22.56 19.36
N TYR A 172 1.54 21.52 19.96
CA TYR A 172 2.29 20.37 20.46
C TYR A 172 2.81 19.48 19.32
N GLU A 173 4.02 19.01 19.52
CA GLU A 173 4.72 18.08 18.67
C GLU A 173 5.00 16.80 19.46
N TYR A 174 4.97 15.64 18.78
CA TYR A 174 5.13 14.34 19.42
C TYR A 174 6.06 13.49 18.58
N VAL A 175 6.97 12.76 19.24
CA VAL A 175 7.73 11.69 18.60
C VAL A 175 6.96 10.38 18.82
N VAL A 176 6.58 9.74 17.73
CA VAL A 176 5.80 8.49 17.76
C VAL A 176 6.46 7.42 16.90
N ASP A 177 6.16 6.16 17.21
CA ASP A 177 6.57 5.06 16.35
C ASP A 177 5.91 5.21 14.98
N TYR A 178 6.66 4.98 13.92
CA TYR A 178 6.16 5.07 12.55
C TYR A 178 4.97 4.13 12.29
N ASP A 179 5.03 2.91 12.86
CA ASP A 179 3.98 1.90 12.73
C ASP A 179 2.67 2.28 13.45
N ASN A 180 2.76 3.26 14.37
CA ASN A 180 1.58 3.83 15.07
C ASN A 180 0.83 4.87 14.22
N LEU A 181 1.30 5.15 13.00
CA LEU A 181 0.69 6.14 12.13
C LEU A 181 -0.21 5.50 11.07
N GLU A 182 -1.20 6.25 10.65
CA GLU A 182 -2.11 5.94 9.55
C GLU A 182 -2.32 7.20 8.70
N LEU A 183 -2.17 7.05 7.38
CA LEU A 183 -2.43 8.15 6.44
C LEU A 183 -3.92 8.53 6.48
N VAL A 184 -4.18 9.82 6.44
CA VAL A 184 -5.52 10.37 6.22
C VAL A 184 -5.63 10.75 4.76
N GLU A 185 -6.42 9.97 4.03
CA GLU A 185 -6.80 10.29 2.64
C GLU A 185 -7.77 11.47 2.57
#